data_259a5f12f2c426342a7bed147d2d38fd
#
_entry.id   259a5f12f2c426342a7bed147d2d38fd
#
_cell.length_a   1.000
_cell.length_b   1.000
_cell.length_c   1.000
_cell.angle_alpha   90.00
_cell.angle_beta   90.00
_cell.angle_gamma   90.00
#
_symmetry.space_group_name_H-M   'P 1'
#
loop_
_entity.id
_entity.type
_entity.pdbx_description
1 polymer ?
#
loop_
_entity_poly.entity_id
_entity_poly.type
_entity_poly.pdbx_seq_one_letter_code
_entity_poly.pdbx_strand_id
1 'polypeptide(L)'
;EERNPKYKIISDLPWSEVYIRARLADYKSISDKAEKIGGMLDKAIAKGELPKERKDEFYQLFKYPVQAAAQMNNKHLYGQLARHGKEISGSSRDVSAEYWKKSEAAYDSIISLTKIYNEGYYNQGKWNRMMDFQPRRLPVFNRVPHTVATQPLAKDPEYIACLSANDCISASPLSLWKGLGYECKAIGI
;
A
#
# COMPACT_ATOMS: atom_id res chain seq x y z
N GLU A 1 6.34 15.54 -4.81
CA GLU A 1 7.60 14.84 -5.10
C GLU A 1 7.62 14.35 -6.52
N GLU A 2 6.54 13.79 -7.01
CA GLU A 2 6.39 13.47 -8.44
C GLU A 2 6.50 14.69 -9.36
N ARG A 3 6.43 15.87 -8.80
CA ARG A 3 6.55 17.12 -9.52
C ARG A 3 7.98 17.57 -9.75
N ASN A 4 8.93 16.91 -9.12
CA ASN A 4 10.32 17.23 -9.32
C ASN A 4 10.95 16.23 -10.29
N PRO A 5 11.12 16.60 -11.57
CA PRO A 5 11.69 15.71 -12.57
C PRO A 5 13.14 15.29 -12.26
N LYS A 6 13.77 15.94 -11.29
CA LYS A 6 15.09 15.59 -10.80
C LYS A 6 15.09 14.34 -9.93
N TYR A 7 13.94 14.02 -9.33
CA TYR A 7 13.78 12.86 -8.49
C TYR A 7 12.82 11.88 -9.16
N LYS A 8 13.34 11.01 -9.98
CA LYS A 8 12.60 9.88 -10.55
C LYS A 8 12.40 8.81 -9.47
N ILE A 9 11.58 9.10 -8.49
CA ILE A 9 11.56 8.41 -7.21
C ILE A 9 10.60 7.23 -7.13
N ILE A 10 10.00 6.82 -8.18
CA ILE A 10 9.22 5.60 -8.10
C ILE A 10 10.02 4.46 -8.72
N SER A 11 11.03 4.04 -8.01
CA SER A 11 11.61 2.73 -8.21
C SER A 11 10.98 1.76 -7.20
N ASP A 12 10.71 0.55 -7.64
CA ASP A 12 10.40 -0.53 -6.71
C ASP A 12 11.58 -0.68 -5.74
N LEU A 13 11.25 -1.00 -4.48
CA LEU A 13 12.26 -1.41 -3.52
C LEU A 13 13.04 -2.60 -4.08
N PRO A 14 14.31 -2.77 -3.69
CA PRO A 14 15.06 -3.95 -4.04
C PRO A 14 14.27 -5.21 -3.72
N TRP A 15 14.34 -6.18 -4.62
CA TRP A 15 13.61 -7.44 -4.45
C TRP A 15 13.99 -8.15 -3.15
N SER A 16 13.02 -8.43 -2.33
CA SER A 16 13.15 -9.25 -1.13
C SER A 16 11.83 -9.94 -0.82
N GLU A 17 11.75 -11.22 -1.13
CA GLU A 17 10.55 -12.01 -0.85
C GLU A 17 10.18 -11.99 0.64
N VAL A 18 11.16 -12.11 1.51
CA VAL A 18 10.97 -12.14 2.97
C VAL A 18 10.35 -10.82 3.45
N TYR A 19 10.89 -9.70 3.00
CA TYR A 19 10.36 -8.39 3.34
C TYR A 19 8.91 -8.21 2.87
N ILE A 20 8.65 -8.56 1.60
CA ILE A 20 7.31 -8.42 1.01
C ILE A 20 6.29 -9.27 1.76
N ARG A 21 6.62 -10.53 2.06
CA ARG A 21 5.73 -11.42 2.81
C ARG A 21 5.48 -10.92 4.23
N ALA A 22 6.48 -10.39 4.91
CA ALA A 22 6.32 -9.78 6.22
C ALA A 22 5.36 -8.58 6.16
N ARG A 23 5.53 -7.69 5.19
CA ARG A 23 4.63 -6.53 5.02
C ARG A 23 3.20 -6.94 4.68
N LEU A 24 3.01 -7.91 3.81
CA LEU A 24 1.68 -8.45 3.51
C LEU A 24 1.00 -9.05 4.77
N ALA A 25 1.77 -9.75 5.60
CA ALA A 25 1.25 -10.28 6.86
C ALA A 25 0.85 -9.16 7.84
N ASP A 26 1.64 -8.11 7.94
CA ASP A 26 1.32 -6.94 8.77
C ASP A 26 0.03 -6.25 8.30
N TYR A 27 -0.09 -5.97 7.00
CA TYR A 27 -1.31 -5.35 6.46
C TYR A 27 -2.53 -6.24 6.62
N LYS A 28 -2.37 -7.55 6.48
CA LYS A 28 -3.44 -8.50 6.76
C LYS A 28 -3.84 -8.43 8.23
N SER A 29 -2.90 -8.45 9.16
CA SER A 29 -3.16 -8.39 10.60
C SER A 29 -3.91 -7.11 10.99
N ILE A 30 -3.50 -5.96 10.43
CA ILE A 30 -4.16 -4.68 10.69
C ILE A 30 -5.59 -4.68 10.11
N SER A 31 -5.76 -5.19 8.90
CA SER A 31 -7.06 -5.32 8.26
C SER A 31 -8.01 -6.23 9.03
N ASP A 32 -7.53 -7.38 9.49
CA ASP A 32 -8.32 -8.32 10.30
C ASP A 32 -8.77 -7.69 11.62
N LYS A 33 -7.91 -6.89 12.26
CA LYS A 33 -8.27 -6.14 13.46
C LYS A 33 -9.37 -5.10 13.19
N ALA A 34 -9.27 -4.38 12.09
CA ALA A 34 -10.29 -3.41 11.70
C ALA A 34 -11.64 -4.08 11.42
N GLU A 35 -11.65 -5.25 10.76
CA GLU A 35 -12.87 -6.03 10.55
C GLU A 35 -13.45 -6.55 11.87
N LYS A 36 -12.61 -7.03 12.79
CA LYS A 36 -13.06 -7.47 14.10
C LYS A 36 -13.74 -6.35 14.89
N ILE A 37 -13.16 -5.15 14.88
CA ILE A 37 -13.75 -3.99 15.55
C ILE A 37 -15.08 -3.61 14.88
N GLY A 38 -15.13 -3.63 13.54
CA GLY A 38 -16.37 -3.41 12.79
C GLY A 38 -17.48 -4.40 13.16
N GLY A 39 -17.14 -5.68 13.30
CA GLY A 39 -18.08 -6.71 13.74
C GLY A 39 -18.56 -6.53 15.19
N MET A 40 -17.74 -5.96 16.06
CA MET A 40 -18.17 -5.60 17.41
C MET A 40 -19.16 -4.43 17.38
N LEU A 41 -18.91 -3.43 16.56
CA LEU A 41 -19.81 -2.30 16.36
C LEU A 41 -21.16 -2.77 15.79
N ASP A 42 -21.16 -3.61 14.76
CA ASP A 42 -22.39 -4.13 14.16
C ASP A 42 -23.24 -4.90 15.21
N LYS A 43 -22.60 -5.65 16.09
CA LYS A 43 -23.30 -6.35 17.20
C LYS A 43 -23.90 -5.37 18.21
N ALA A 44 -23.19 -4.31 18.58
CA ALA A 44 -23.70 -3.30 19.51
C ALA A 44 -24.87 -2.52 18.91
N ILE A 45 -24.82 -2.20 17.63
CA ILE A 45 -25.92 -1.60 16.88
C ILE A 45 -27.15 -2.54 16.87
N ALA A 46 -26.93 -3.81 16.55
CA ALA A 46 -28.00 -4.80 16.48
C ALA A 46 -28.72 -5.01 17.84
N LYS A 47 -28.00 -4.82 18.94
CA LYS A 47 -28.59 -4.86 20.31
C LYS A 47 -29.26 -3.54 20.73
N GLY A 48 -29.19 -2.48 19.93
CA GLY A 48 -29.70 -1.16 20.27
C GLY A 48 -28.82 -0.40 21.27
N GLU A 49 -27.60 -0.85 21.52
CA GLU A 49 -26.64 -0.18 22.41
C GLU A 49 -26.01 1.06 21.74
N LEU A 50 -25.98 1.10 20.42
CA LEU A 50 -25.47 2.22 19.64
C LEU A 50 -26.39 2.54 18.46
N PRO A 51 -26.49 3.83 18.08
CA PRO A 51 -27.25 4.24 16.91
C PRO A 51 -26.56 3.75 15.61
N LYS A 52 -27.37 3.43 14.61
CA LYS A 52 -26.89 2.85 13.33
C LYS A 52 -25.94 3.77 12.55
N GLU A 53 -26.06 5.07 12.74
CA GLU A 53 -25.25 6.12 12.10
C GLU A 53 -23.76 5.99 12.50
N ARG A 54 -23.47 5.38 13.66
CA ARG A 54 -22.09 5.09 14.09
C ARG A 54 -21.32 4.21 13.10
N LYS A 55 -22.02 3.44 12.28
CA LYS A 55 -21.39 2.63 11.23
C LYS A 55 -20.69 3.49 10.19
N ASP A 56 -21.32 4.59 9.76
CA ASP A 56 -20.71 5.52 8.81
C ASP A 56 -19.51 6.25 9.42
N GLU A 57 -19.64 6.71 10.66
CA GLU A 57 -18.56 7.37 11.38
C GLU A 57 -17.34 6.45 11.53
N PHE A 58 -17.57 5.21 11.98
CA PHE A 58 -16.52 4.22 12.11
C PHE A 58 -15.85 3.92 10.76
N TYR A 59 -16.67 3.78 9.71
CA TYR A 59 -16.14 3.50 8.39
C TYR A 59 -15.24 4.63 7.91
N GLN A 60 -15.68 5.86 8.00
CA GLN A 60 -14.97 7.02 7.49
C GLN A 60 -13.70 7.36 8.28
N LEU A 61 -13.80 7.29 9.61
CA LEU A 61 -12.72 7.71 10.49
C LEU A 61 -11.68 6.62 10.77
N PHE A 62 -12.07 5.36 10.67
CA PHE A 62 -11.23 4.25 11.06
C PHE A 62 -11.07 3.18 9.95
N LYS A 63 -12.18 2.56 9.51
CA LYS A 63 -12.11 1.41 8.62
C LYS A 63 -11.54 1.77 7.25
N TYR A 64 -12.03 2.82 6.63
CA TYR A 64 -11.59 3.25 5.30
C TYR A 64 -10.08 3.59 5.25
N PRO A 65 -9.55 4.49 6.10
CA PRO A 65 -8.13 4.82 6.04
C PRO A 65 -7.23 3.61 6.29
N VAL A 66 -7.61 2.71 7.20
CA VAL A 66 -6.84 1.49 7.48
C VAL A 66 -6.87 0.53 6.29
N GLN A 67 -8.05 0.24 5.78
CA GLN A 67 -8.21 -0.72 4.67
C GLN A 67 -7.67 -0.18 3.35
N ALA A 68 -7.92 1.08 3.04
CA ALA A 68 -7.42 1.70 1.81
C ALA A 68 -5.88 1.75 1.79
N ALA A 69 -5.26 2.11 2.92
CA ALA A 69 -3.81 2.09 3.05
C ALA A 69 -3.24 0.67 2.90
N ALA A 70 -3.87 -0.33 3.51
CA ALA A 70 -3.46 -1.72 3.38
C ALA A 70 -3.55 -2.19 1.92
N GLN A 71 -4.67 -1.95 1.24
CA GLN A 71 -4.85 -2.36 -0.15
C GLN A 71 -3.95 -1.59 -1.11
N MET A 72 -3.67 -0.32 -0.82
CA MET A 72 -2.73 0.48 -1.61
C MET A 72 -1.32 -0.12 -1.59
N ASN A 73 -0.87 -0.58 -0.43
CA ASN A 73 0.41 -1.28 -0.32
C ASN A 73 0.35 -2.69 -0.91
N ASN A 74 -0.72 -3.44 -0.64
CA ASN A 74 -0.88 -4.80 -1.12
C ASN A 74 -0.79 -4.88 -2.64
N LYS A 75 -1.41 -3.94 -3.38
CA LYS A 75 -1.33 -3.96 -4.85
C LYS A 75 0.11 -3.90 -5.36
N HIS A 76 0.96 -3.07 -4.73
CA HIS A 76 2.37 -2.95 -5.12
C HIS A 76 3.20 -4.16 -4.69
N LEU A 77 2.98 -4.65 -3.46
CA LEU A 77 3.68 -5.82 -2.94
C LEU A 77 3.33 -7.09 -3.75
N TYR A 78 2.07 -7.29 -4.08
CA TYR A 78 1.67 -8.38 -4.98
C TYR A 78 2.20 -8.19 -6.40
N GLY A 79 2.26 -6.96 -6.89
CA GLY A 79 2.88 -6.65 -8.18
C GLY A 79 4.36 -7.03 -8.22
N GLN A 80 5.11 -6.78 -7.14
CA GLN A 80 6.50 -7.21 -7.02
C GLN A 80 6.61 -8.75 -6.99
N LEU A 81 5.79 -9.44 -6.19
CA LEU A 81 5.75 -10.91 -6.21
C LEU A 81 5.42 -11.45 -7.59
N ALA A 82 4.54 -10.80 -8.33
CA ALA A 82 4.18 -11.22 -9.67
C ALA A 82 5.35 -11.08 -10.67
N ARG A 83 6.12 -10.00 -10.59
CA ARG A 83 7.30 -9.79 -11.46
C ARG A 83 8.40 -10.81 -11.23
N HIS A 84 8.50 -11.30 -10.00
CA HIS A 84 9.49 -12.29 -9.58
C HIS A 84 8.89 -13.69 -9.38
N GLY A 85 7.76 -13.97 -10.01
CA GLY A 85 7.00 -15.20 -9.77
C GLY A 85 7.74 -16.51 -10.06
N LYS A 86 8.82 -16.45 -10.86
CA LYS A 86 9.71 -17.60 -11.13
C LYS A 86 10.79 -17.79 -10.05
N GLU A 87 11.05 -16.76 -9.28
CA GLU A 87 12.14 -16.73 -8.28
C GLU A 87 11.60 -17.02 -6.86
N ILE A 88 10.28 -17.17 -6.72
CA ILE A 88 9.64 -17.36 -5.43
C ILE A 88 10.00 -18.70 -4.81
N SER A 89 10.51 -18.64 -3.60
CA SER A 89 10.93 -19.80 -2.82
C SER A 89 9.78 -20.77 -2.59
N GLY A 90 10.06 -22.05 -2.76
CA GLY A 90 9.07 -23.12 -2.52
C GLY A 90 8.04 -23.30 -3.64
N SER A 91 8.13 -22.56 -4.73
CA SER A 91 7.33 -22.78 -5.92
C SER A 91 8.14 -23.49 -7.00
N SER A 92 7.60 -24.61 -7.50
CA SER A 92 8.16 -25.31 -8.66
C SER A 92 7.64 -24.79 -9.99
N ARG A 93 6.72 -23.82 -9.97
CA ARG A 93 6.07 -23.25 -11.14
C ARG A 93 6.09 -21.71 -11.07
N ASP A 94 5.90 -21.10 -12.23
CA ASP A 94 5.69 -19.66 -12.32
C ASP A 94 4.33 -19.29 -11.70
N VAL A 95 4.36 -18.49 -10.65
CA VAL A 95 3.18 -18.01 -9.92
C VAL A 95 2.81 -16.56 -10.24
N SER A 96 3.44 -15.95 -11.24
CA SER A 96 3.22 -14.56 -11.64
C SER A 96 1.75 -14.23 -11.85
N ALA A 97 1.02 -15.06 -12.60
CA ALA A 97 -0.39 -14.82 -12.91
C ALA A 97 -1.27 -14.80 -11.65
N GLU A 98 -0.95 -15.63 -10.65
CA GLU A 98 -1.69 -15.65 -9.39
C GLU A 98 -1.50 -14.36 -8.61
N TYR A 99 -0.27 -13.87 -8.52
CA TYR A 99 0.01 -12.63 -7.82
C TYR A 99 -0.48 -11.39 -8.57
N TRP A 100 -0.52 -11.39 -9.90
CA TRP A 100 -1.17 -10.32 -10.67
C TRP A 100 -2.65 -10.21 -10.33
N LYS A 101 -3.37 -11.33 -10.26
CA LYS A 101 -4.77 -11.34 -9.82
C LYS A 101 -4.94 -10.75 -8.42
N LYS A 102 -4.03 -11.04 -7.50
CA LYS A 102 -4.08 -10.46 -6.14
C LYS A 102 -3.81 -8.94 -6.15
N SER A 103 -2.89 -8.48 -7.00
CA SER A 103 -2.61 -7.06 -7.17
C SER A 103 -3.82 -6.30 -7.74
N GLU A 104 -4.47 -6.87 -8.74
CA GLU A 104 -5.68 -6.30 -9.33
C GLU A 104 -6.85 -6.30 -8.35
N ALA A 105 -7.04 -7.38 -7.61
CA ALA A 105 -8.08 -7.47 -6.58
C ALA A 105 -7.88 -6.43 -5.47
N ALA A 106 -6.63 -6.15 -5.09
CA ALA A 106 -6.32 -5.10 -4.14
C ALA A 106 -6.70 -3.71 -4.69
N TYR A 107 -6.44 -3.45 -5.96
CA TYR A 107 -6.87 -2.22 -6.61
C TYR A 107 -8.40 -2.08 -6.67
N ASP A 108 -9.10 -3.14 -7.09
CA ASP A 108 -10.56 -3.15 -7.14
C ASP A 108 -11.18 -2.96 -5.75
N SER A 109 -10.50 -3.46 -4.71
CA SER A 109 -10.89 -3.21 -3.32
C SER A 109 -10.80 -1.74 -2.95
N ILE A 110 -9.78 -1.00 -3.41
CA ILE A 110 -9.66 0.44 -3.17
C ILE A 110 -10.85 1.18 -3.80
N ILE A 111 -11.24 0.83 -5.03
CA ILE A 111 -12.40 1.42 -5.70
C ILE A 111 -13.65 1.18 -4.88
N SER A 112 -13.88 -0.06 -4.44
CA SER A 112 -15.05 -0.44 -3.66
C SER A 112 -15.11 0.27 -2.31
N LEU A 113 -13.97 0.35 -1.61
CA LEU A 113 -13.86 1.06 -0.34
C LEU A 113 -14.17 2.56 -0.51
N THR A 114 -13.63 3.17 -1.56
CA THR A 114 -13.86 4.59 -1.87
C THR A 114 -15.33 4.86 -2.22
N LYS A 115 -15.96 3.94 -2.94
CA LYS A 115 -17.39 4.03 -3.24
C LYS A 115 -18.22 4.03 -1.95
N ILE A 116 -17.97 3.09 -1.05
CA ILE A 116 -18.67 3.02 0.24
C ILE A 116 -18.43 4.28 1.06
N TYR A 117 -17.22 4.84 1.06
CA TYR A 117 -16.91 6.10 1.74
C TYR A 117 -17.80 7.24 1.25
N ASN A 118 -17.93 7.38 -0.06
CA ASN A 118 -18.67 8.47 -0.69
C ASN A 118 -20.20 8.31 -0.57
N GLU A 119 -20.68 7.07 -0.65
CA GLU A 119 -22.11 6.78 -0.57
C GLU A 119 -22.61 6.70 0.87
N GLY A 120 -21.81 6.16 1.79
CA GLY A 120 -22.18 5.83 3.16
C GLY A 120 -23.15 4.65 3.24
N TYR A 121 -23.39 4.19 4.45
CA TYR A 121 -24.42 3.18 4.73
C TYR A 121 -25.78 3.82 5.07
N TYR A 122 -25.76 4.93 5.78
CA TYR A 122 -26.93 5.61 6.31
C TYR A 122 -26.97 7.11 6.02
N ASN A 123 -25.80 7.73 5.75
CA ASN A 123 -25.68 9.17 5.52
C ASN A 123 -26.07 9.62 4.10
N GLN A 124 -26.57 8.74 3.27
CA GLN A 124 -27.14 9.01 1.94
C GLN A 124 -26.29 9.93 1.07
N GLY A 125 -25.00 9.63 0.98
CA GLY A 125 -24.09 10.40 0.13
C GLY A 125 -23.65 11.76 0.69
N LYS A 126 -23.81 12.01 1.99
CA LYS A 126 -23.32 13.23 2.64
C LYS A 126 -21.85 13.53 2.28
N TRP A 127 -21.05 12.49 2.09
CA TRP A 127 -19.64 12.59 1.77
C TRP A 127 -19.34 12.29 0.29
N ASN A 128 -20.37 12.37 -0.56
CA ASN A 128 -20.22 12.10 -1.98
C ASN A 128 -19.11 12.99 -2.60
N ARG A 129 -18.23 12.38 -3.36
CA ARG A 129 -17.08 13.01 -4.01
C ARG A 129 -16.00 13.57 -3.06
N MET A 130 -16.04 13.23 -1.79
CA MET A 130 -14.98 13.61 -0.84
C MET A 130 -13.69 12.84 -1.06
N MET A 131 -13.82 11.55 -1.39
CA MET A 131 -12.67 10.68 -1.65
C MET A 131 -12.59 10.28 -3.11
N ASP A 132 -11.37 10.24 -3.61
CA ASP A 132 -11.03 9.77 -4.94
C ASP A 132 -10.04 8.61 -4.81
N PHE A 133 -10.27 7.52 -5.55
CA PHE A 133 -9.34 6.39 -5.60
C PHE A 133 -8.11 6.68 -6.50
N GLN A 134 -8.16 7.73 -7.30
CA GLN A 134 -7.06 8.23 -8.14
C GLN A 134 -6.78 9.72 -7.90
N PRO A 135 -6.40 10.12 -6.68
CA PRO A 135 -6.17 11.51 -6.37
C PRO A 135 -5.19 12.14 -7.36
N ARG A 136 -5.62 13.26 -7.95
CA ARG A 136 -4.82 14.01 -8.94
C ARG A 136 -4.37 13.18 -10.14
N ARG A 137 -4.92 12.00 -10.36
CA ARG A 137 -4.55 11.04 -11.43
C ARG A 137 -3.06 10.67 -11.41
N LEU A 138 -2.46 10.63 -10.22
CA LEU A 138 -1.07 10.27 -10.08
C LEU A 138 -0.84 8.78 -10.37
N PRO A 139 0.25 8.42 -11.08
CA PRO A 139 0.51 7.04 -11.48
C PRO A 139 0.53 6.03 -10.34
N VAL A 140 0.96 6.42 -9.15
CA VAL A 140 0.99 5.57 -7.96
C VAL A 140 -0.40 5.06 -7.56
N PHE A 141 -1.46 5.78 -7.92
CA PHE A 141 -2.84 5.37 -7.66
C PHE A 141 -3.46 4.52 -8.78
N ASN A 142 -2.76 4.31 -9.88
CA ASN A 142 -3.23 3.46 -10.97
C ASN A 142 -3.05 1.97 -10.64
N ARG A 143 -3.55 1.10 -11.52
CA ARG A 143 -3.18 -0.33 -11.50
C ARG A 143 -1.67 -0.46 -11.67
N VAL A 144 -1.10 -1.44 -10.99
CA VAL A 144 0.32 -1.72 -11.15
C VAL A 144 0.56 -2.26 -12.56
N PRO A 145 1.44 -1.66 -13.35
CA PRO A 145 1.71 -2.14 -14.69
C PRO A 145 2.42 -3.50 -14.65
N HIS A 146 2.01 -4.42 -15.52
CA HIS A 146 2.61 -5.76 -15.61
C HIS A 146 4.05 -5.70 -16.11
N THR A 147 4.34 -4.75 -16.98
CA THR A 147 5.69 -4.49 -17.47
C THR A 147 6.20 -3.20 -16.86
N VAL A 148 7.26 -3.28 -16.12
CA VAL A 148 8.02 -2.09 -15.77
C VAL A 148 8.96 -1.83 -16.92
N ALA A 149 8.85 -0.65 -17.52
CA ALA A 149 9.95 -0.18 -18.33
C ALA A 149 11.16 -0.13 -17.39
N THR A 150 12.06 -1.08 -17.54
CA THR A 150 13.35 -1.04 -16.90
C THR A 150 14.08 0.18 -17.43
N GLN A 151 13.88 1.30 -16.80
CA GLN A 151 14.89 2.33 -16.91
C GLN A 151 16.12 1.74 -16.24
N PRO A 152 17.24 1.66 -16.94
CA PRO A 152 18.46 1.28 -16.27
C PRO A 152 18.60 2.22 -15.09
N LEU A 153 18.70 1.66 -13.90
CA LEU A 153 19.14 2.40 -12.74
C LEU A 153 20.34 3.18 -13.21
N ALA A 154 20.28 4.49 -13.08
CA ALA A 154 21.45 5.30 -13.32
C ALA A 154 22.58 4.60 -12.58
N LYS A 155 23.67 4.35 -13.27
CA LYS A 155 24.84 3.67 -12.71
C LYS A 155 25.53 4.58 -11.70
N ASP A 156 24.77 5.02 -10.75
CA ASP A 156 25.29 5.81 -9.67
C ASP A 156 25.45 4.85 -8.50
N PRO A 157 26.69 4.45 -8.17
CA PRO A 157 26.95 3.52 -7.09
C PRO A 157 26.48 4.03 -5.73
N GLU A 158 25.98 5.22 -5.73
CA GLU A 158 25.49 5.86 -4.54
C GLU A 158 24.01 5.57 -4.22
N TYR A 159 23.30 4.81 -5.03
CA TYR A 159 21.91 4.47 -4.74
C TYR A 159 21.80 3.08 -4.18
N ILE A 160 22.05 2.95 -2.93
CA ILE A 160 21.65 1.75 -2.27
C ILE A 160 20.98 2.06 -0.98
N ALA A 161 19.72 1.85 -1.00
CA ALA A 161 19.08 1.60 0.24
C ALA A 161 18.77 0.13 0.30
N CYS A 162 19.41 -0.52 1.14
CA CYS A 162 19.02 -1.84 1.51
C CYS A 162 18.14 -1.77 2.70
N LEU A 163 16.94 -2.26 2.55
CA LEU A 163 16.08 -2.44 3.65
C LEU A 163 15.91 -3.92 3.85
N SER A 164 16.71 -4.51 4.66
CA SER A 164 16.33 -5.73 5.31
C SER A 164 15.53 -5.40 6.56
N ALA A 165 14.79 -6.36 7.04
CA ALA A 165 14.01 -6.19 8.25
C ALA A 165 14.86 -5.85 9.49
N ASN A 166 16.16 -6.06 9.40
CA ASN A 166 17.13 -5.82 10.43
C ASN A 166 18.17 -4.79 10.03
N ASP A 167 18.09 -4.29 8.82
CA ASP A 167 19.09 -3.43 8.29
C ASP A 167 18.56 -2.14 7.95
N CYS A 168 18.96 -1.32 8.61
CA CYS A 168 19.01 -0.04 8.10
C CYS A 168 20.19 0.05 7.23
N ILE A 169 20.00 -0.07 5.92
CA ILE A 169 20.51 0.81 5.34
C ILE A 169 21.71 1.47 5.38
N SER A 170 22.44 1.02 4.71
CA SER A 170 23.52 1.82 4.37
C SER A 170 23.09 2.91 3.47
N ALA A 171 23.22 3.88 3.99
CA ALA A 171 23.04 4.97 3.43
C ALA A 171 24.02 5.57 2.60
N SER A 172 23.92 5.33 1.56
CA SER A 172 24.42 6.33 0.70
C SER A 172 23.39 6.65 -0.28
N PRO A 173 23.37 7.63 -0.57
CA PRO A 173 23.59 8.92 -0.11
C PRO A 173 22.32 9.59 -0.07
N LEU A 174 22.23 9.82 0.79
CA LEU A 174 21.84 10.97 1.43
C LEU A 174 21.82 12.22 0.59
N SER A 175 22.29 12.13 -0.58
CA SER A 175 22.06 13.20 -1.56
C SER A 175 20.58 13.36 -1.86
N LEU A 176 19.83 12.30 -1.86
CA LEU A 176 18.38 12.37 -1.98
C LEU A 176 17.76 13.02 -0.75
N TRP A 177 18.18 12.60 0.42
CA TRP A 177 17.71 13.13 1.68
C TRP A 177 18.20 14.54 1.94
N LYS A 178 19.42 14.87 1.51
CA LYS A 178 19.91 16.24 1.52
C LYS A 178 19.07 17.16 0.63
N GLY A 179 18.62 16.65 -0.51
CA GLY A 179 17.69 17.38 -1.37
C GLY A 179 16.32 17.65 -0.74
N LEU A 180 15.95 16.86 0.29
CA LEU A 180 14.74 17.03 1.07
C LEU A 180 14.97 17.79 2.39
N GLY A 181 16.19 18.25 2.66
CA GLY A 181 16.53 18.99 3.86
C GLY A 181 16.74 18.12 5.11
N TYR A 182 16.88 16.82 4.94
CA TYR A 182 17.19 15.92 6.06
C TYR A 182 18.66 15.55 6.07
N GLU A 183 19.30 15.71 7.18
CA GLU A 183 20.61 15.12 7.44
C GLU A 183 20.44 13.78 8.14
N CYS A 184 20.71 12.72 7.44
CA CYS A 184 20.85 11.43 8.08
C CYS A 184 22.30 11.23 8.48
N LYS A 185 22.54 11.00 9.71
CA LYS A 185 23.83 10.48 10.16
C LYS A 185 23.85 8.98 9.93
N ALA A 186 24.90 8.48 9.34
CA ALA A 186 25.12 7.05 9.29
C ALA A 186 25.13 6.54 10.72
N ILE A 187 24.19 5.66 11.03
CA ILE A 187 24.25 4.93 12.28
C ILE A 187 25.19 3.78 12.00
N GLY A 188 26.43 3.97 12.40
CA GLY A 188 27.38 2.88 12.41
C GLY A 188 26.91 1.84 13.44
N ILE A 189 26.81 0.61 13.02
CA ILE A 189 26.72 -0.55 13.89
C ILE A 189 28.14 -0.97 14.21
#